data_9bb35205f44629f1fd4fbb5f74d1b1e2
#
_entry.id   9bb35205f44629f1fd4fbb5f74d1b1e2
#
_cell.length_a   1.000
_cell.length_b   1.000
_cell.length_c   1.000
_cell.angle_alpha   90.00
_cell.angle_beta   90.00
_cell.angle_gamma   90.00
#
_symmetry.space_group_name_H-M   'P 1'
#
loop_
_entity.id
_entity.type
_entity.pdbx_description
1 polymer ?
#
loop_
_entity_poly.entity_id
_entity_poly.type
_entity_poly.pdbx_seq_one_letter_code
_entity_poly.pdbx_strand_id
1 'polypeptide(L)'
;MLTREKRLTAPDSKVRRGLIAAAGSALLLGACGFQLRGVRDLPFATVFINASPYAEMTAQIRRAINAQSTTRVTDEMKDAEAVIDITENRIEKVILSLNSAGRVREYQLRQRFGFKVRSPKGEEIAPVSTIEVRRDLTFNDVEVLAKQEEELLLYTEMQADVVQQLLRRLQAIKKRPV
;
A
#
# COMPACT_ATOMS: atom_id res chain seq x y z
N MET A 1 10.63 74.47 13.36
CA MET A 1 10.50 73.28 12.48
C MET A 1 11.57 72.32 12.95
N LEU A 2 11.22 71.39 13.88
CA LEU A 2 12.18 70.47 14.52
C LEU A 2 11.93 69.06 14.02
N THR A 3 12.83 68.56 13.21
CA THR A 3 12.85 67.22 12.67
C THR A 3 13.36 66.22 13.73
N ARG A 4 12.49 65.36 14.24
CA ARG A 4 12.79 64.35 15.25
C ARG A 4 13.36 63.10 14.57
N GLU A 5 14.67 62.97 14.56
CA GLU A 5 15.34 61.72 14.14
C GLU A 5 15.00 60.60 15.09
N LYS A 6 14.35 59.56 14.55
CA LYS A 6 14.01 58.33 15.25
C LYS A 6 15.25 57.42 15.25
N ARG A 7 16.02 57.40 16.33
CA ARG A 7 17.15 56.46 16.49
C ARG A 7 16.61 55.05 16.55
N LEU A 8 16.97 54.26 15.54
CA LEU A 8 16.76 52.80 15.51
C LEU A 8 17.72 52.18 16.54
N THR A 9 17.21 51.77 17.67
CA THR A 9 17.98 51.00 18.67
C THR A 9 18.29 49.61 18.11
N ALA A 10 19.58 49.26 18.06
CA ALA A 10 20.05 47.93 17.63
C ALA A 10 19.50 46.87 18.60
N PRO A 11 19.03 45.71 18.07
CA PRO A 11 18.48 44.65 18.92
C PRO A 11 19.54 44.07 19.84
N ASP A 12 19.12 43.81 21.08
CA ASP A 12 19.94 43.30 22.16
C ASP A 12 20.68 42.02 21.78
N SER A 13 21.94 41.87 22.20
CA SER A 13 22.79 40.73 21.83
C SER A 13 22.20 39.35 22.21
N LYS A 14 21.35 39.31 23.25
CA LYS A 14 20.62 38.11 23.68
C LYS A 14 19.51 37.72 22.68
N VAL A 15 18.82 38.70 22.09
CA VAL A 15 17.81 38.46 21.06
C VAL A 15 18.43 37.93 19.77
N ARG A 16 19.59 38.45 19.38
CA ARG A 16 20.34 37.94 18.18
C ARG A 16 20.81 36.50 18.38
N ARG A 17 21.29 36.13 19.57
CA ARG A 17 21.70 34.75 19.88
C ARG A 17 20.49 33.79 19.87
N GLY A 18 19.34 34.22 20.42
CA GLY A 18 18.10 33.42 20.38
C GLY A 18 17.57 33.18 18.96
N LEU A 19 17.64 34.20 18.09
CA LEU A 19 17.22 34.07 16.68
C LEU A 19 18.15 33.15 15.87
N ILE A 20 19.45 33.20 16.12
CA ILE A 20 20.42 32.30 15.44
C ILE A 20 20.22 30.85 15.92
N ALA A 21 19.98 30.61 17.20
CA ALA A 21 19.70 29.29 17.73
C ALA A 21 18.37 28.72 17.21
N ALA A 22 17.32 29.53 17.11
CA ALA A 22 16.04 29.13 16.55
C ALA A 22 16.13 28.82 15.04
N ALA A 23 16.88 29.61 14.26
CA ALA A 23 17.13 29.36 12.85
C ALA A 23 17.94 28.07 12.62
N GLY A 24 18.95 27.82 13.47
CA GLY A 24 19.74 26.59 13.45
C GLY A 24 18.90 25.33 13.73
N SER A 25 17.98 25.41 14.71
CA SER A 25 17.06 24.29 15.03
C SER A 25 16.07 24.00 13.92
N ALA A 26 15.57 25.03 13.23
CA ALA A 26 14.66 24.87 12.10
C ALA A 26 15.32 24.19 10.89
N LEU A 27 16.61 24.46 10.64
CA LEU A 27 17.39 23.81 9.58
C LEU A 27 17.66 22.33 9.87
N LEU A 28 17.83 21.95 11.14
CA LEU A 28 18.05 20.55 11.52
C LEU A 28 16.78 19.70 11.39
N LEU A 29 15.56 20.27 11.59
CA LEU A 29 14.31 19.56 11.37
C LEU A 29 14.01 19.31 9.88
N GLY A 30 14.48 20.14 8.97
CA GLY A 30 14.37 19.93 7.52
C GLY A 30 15.28 18.83 6.98
N ALA A 31 16.36 18.46 7.69
CA ALA A 31 17.34 17.45 7.26
C ALA A 31 16.85 16.00 7.43
N CYS A 32 15.74 15.76 8.12
CA CYS A 32 15.18 14.43 8.32
C CYS A 32 14.59 13.78 7.04
N GLY A 33 14.63 14.45 5.89
CA GLY A 33 14.27 13.85 4.58
C GLY A 33 12.89 13.19 4.54
N PHE A 34 11.92 13.63 5.37
CA PHE A 34 10.59 13.07 5.39
C PHE A 34 9.87 13.43 4.08
N GLN A 35 10.07 12.61 3.06
CA GLN A 35 9.28 12.68 1.84
C GLN A 35 7.96 11.94 2.07
N LEU A 36 6.85 12.67 2.03
CA LEU A 36 5.53 12.07 1.86
C LEU A 36 5.61 11.11 0.68
N ARG A 37 5.18 9.86 0.91
CA ARG A 37 5.17 8.81 -0.10
C ARG A 37 4.23 9.24 -1.22
N GLY A 38 4.80 9.90 -2.24
CA GLY A 38 4.05 10.38 -3.41
C GLY A 38 3.43 9.21 -4.18
N VAL A 39 2.41 9.54 -4.97
CA VAL A 39 1.83 8.65 -5.97
C VAL A 39 2.98 8.09 -6.81
N ARG A 40 3.15 6.77 -6.80
CA ARG A 40 4.16 6.10 -7.64
C ARG A 40 3.45 5.59 -8.86
N ASP A 41 3.79 6.17 -10.00
CA ASP A 41 3.21 5.75 -11.27
C ASP A 41 3.60 4.31 -11.61
N LEU A 42 2.63 3.59 -12.15
CA LEU A 42 2.91 2.30 -12.79
C LEU A 42 3.57 2.56 -14.15
N PRO A 43 4.38 1.61 -14.67
CA PRO A 43 5.05 1.79 -15.95
C PRO A 43 4.12 1.73 -17.17
N PHE A 44 2.80 1.69 -16.97
CA PHE A 44 1.76 1.57 -17.98
C PHE A 44 0.76 2.72 -17.85
N ALA A 45 0.35 3.31 -18.98
CA ALA A 45 -0.71 4.33 -18.97
C ALA A 45 -2.10 3.70 -18.77
N THR A 46 -2.31 2.49 -19.31
CA THR A 46 -3.57 1.76 -19.20
C THR A 46 -3.33 0.30 -18.85
N VAL A 47 -4.19 -0.28 -18.00
CA VAL A 47 -4.15 -1.69 -17.62
C VAL A 47 -5.54 -2.31 -17.67
N PHE A 48 -5.60 -3.58 -18.04
CA PHE A 48 -6.80 -4.40 -17.94
C PHE A 48 -6.58 -5.49 -16.88
N ILE A 49 -7.59 -5.71 -16.02
CA ILE A 49 -7.56 -6.78 -15.01
C ILE A 49 -8.36 -7.95 -15.55
N ASN A 50 -7.67 -9.01 -15.91
CA ASN A 50 -8.28 -10.22 -16.45
C ASN A 50 -8.77 -11.12 -15.30
N ALA A 51 -9.90 -10.73 -14.73
CA ALA A 51 -10.63 -11.46 -13.70
C ALA A 51 -12.08 -11.00 -13.70
N SER A 52 -12.94 -11.74 -12.97
CA SER A 52 -14.35 -11.34 -12.83
C SER A 52 -14.45 -9.90 -12.28
N PRO A 53 -15.14 -8.98 -12.97
CA PRO A 53 -15.29 -7.61 -12.51
C PRO A 53 -16.12 -7.51 -11.21
N TYR A 54 -16.90 -8.55 -10.91
CA TYR A 54 -17.73 -8.64 -9.68
C TYR A 54 -16.97 -9.22 -8.48
N ALA A 55 -15.75 -9.73 -8.68
CA ALA A 55 -14.93 -10.19 -7.58
C ALA A 55 -14.46 -9.01 -6.74
N GLU A 56 -14.62 -9.10 -5.42
CA GLU A 56 -14.24 -8.03 -4.50
C GLU A 56 -12.75 -7.63 -4.64
N MET A 57 -11.87 -8.62 -4.78
CA MET A 57 -10.43 -8.37 -5.00
C MET A 57 -10.18 -7.55 -6.27
N THR A 58 -10.90 -7.85 -7.36
CA THR A 58 -10.79 -7.09 -8.62
C THR A 58 -11.21 -5.63 -8.41
N ALA A 59 -12.31 -5.42 -7.71
CA ALA A 59 -12.81 -4.07 -7.39
C ALA A 59 -11.83 -3.30 -6.48
N GLN A 60 -11.22 -3.97 -5.51
CA GLN A 60 -10.21 -3.36 -4.64
C GLN A 60 -8.95 -2.97 -5.42
N ILE A 61 -8.44 -3.85 -6.29
CA ILE A 61 -7.28 -3.57 -7.16
C ILE A 61 -7.59 -2.37 -8.07
N ARG A 62 -8.75 -2.36 -8.72
CA ARG A 62 -9.19 -1.25 -9.58
C ARG A 62 -9.23 0.08 -8.83
N ARG A 63 -9.86 0.10 -7.64
CA ARG A 63 -9.90 1.31 -6.79
C ARG A 63 -8.51 1.77 -6.39
N ALA A 64 -7.64 0.85 -6.01
CA ALA A 64 -6.30 1.17 -5.56
C ALA A 64 -5.41 1.72 -6.69
N ILE A 65 -5.48 1.15 -7.91
CA ILE A 65 -4.77 1.66 -9.08
C ILE A 65 -5.25 3.09 -9.39
N ASN A 66 -6.56 3.31 -9.49
CA ASN A 66 -7.12 4.60 -9.83
C ASN A 66 -6.86 5.69 -8.77
N ALA A 67 -6.73 5.31 -7.49
CA ALA A 67 -6.48 6.26 -6.39
C ALA A 67 -5.00 6.57 -6.16
N GLN A 68 -4.10 5.64 -6.50
CA GLN A 68 -2.67 5.70 -6.11
C GLN A 68 -1.73 5.83 -7.31
N SER A 69 -2.25 5.90 -8.54
CA SER A 69 -1.42 6.05 -9.74
C SER A 69 -2.13 6.88 -10.81
N THR A 70 -1.38 7.32 -11.82
CA THR A 70 -1.91 7.97 -13.03
C THR A 70 -2.43 6.96 -14.06
N THR A 71 -2.23 5.65 -13.78
CA THR A 71 -2.66 4.55 -14.65
C THR A 71 -4.17 4.41 -14.61
N ARG A 72 -4.79 4.25 -15.78
CA ARG A 72 -6.23 4.01 -15.92
C ARG A 72 -6.51 2.52 -16.08
N VAL A 73 -7.50 2.00 -15.35
CA VAL A 73 -8.00 0.64 -15.57
C VAL A 73 -9.06 0.68 -16.67
N THR A 74 -8.83 -0.08 -17.76
CA THR A 74 -9.76 -0.21 -18.90
C THR A 74 -10.76 -1.33 -18.65
N ASP A 75 -11.91 -1.26 -19.34
CA ASP A 75 -12.94 -2.29 -19.30
C ASP A 75 -12.76 -3.33 -20.41
N GLU A 76 -11.99 -3.00 -21.45
CA GLU A 76 -11.68 -3.90 -22.56
C GLU A 76 -10.17 -4.14 -22.64
N MET A 77 -9.80 -5.41 -22.88
CA MET A 77 -8.40 -5.83 -22.98
C MET A 77 -7.66 -5.14 -24.14
N LYS A 78 -8.35 -4.89 -25.26
CA LYS A 78 -7.75 -4.28 -26.45
C LYS A 78 -7.26 -2.85 -26.23
N ASP A 79 -7.87 -2.13 -25.24
CA ASP A 79 -7.56 -0.73 -24.92
C ASP A 79 -6.48 -0.59 -23.85
N ALA A 80 -5.96 -1.72 -23.37
CA ALA A 80 -4.94 -1.75 -22.34
C ALA A 80 -3.53 -1.83 -22.95
N GLU A 81 -2.58 -1.18 -22.30
CA GLU A 81 -1.14 -1.34 -22.56
C GLU A 81 -0.59 -2.62 -21.92
N ALA A 82 -1.15 -2.99 -20.75
CA ALA A 82 -0.80 -4.24 -20.06
C ALA A 82 -2.04 -4.93 -19.49
N VAL A 83 -1.97 -6.26 -19.41
CA VAL A 83 -3.00 -7.14 -18.86
C VAL A 83 -2.47 -7.81 -17.61
N ILE A 84 -3.19 -7.64 -16.50
CA ILE A 84 -2.90 -8.31 -15.24
C ILE A 84 -3.78 -9.55 -15.18
N ASP A 85 -3.19 -10.74 -15.40
CA ASP A 85 -3.87 -12.01 -15.24
C ASP A 85 -3.76 -12.44 -13.77
N ILE A 86 -4.88 -12.63 -13.10
CA ILE A 86 -4.92 -13.23 -11.76
C ILE A 86 -4.89 -14.74 -11.93
N THR A 87 -3.83 -15.38 -11.43
CA THR A 87 -3.62 -16.82 -11.57
C THR A 87 -4.08 -17.61 -10.35
N GLU A 88 -4.09 -16.98 -9.18
CA GLU A 88 -4.53 -17.57 -7.92
C GLU A 88 -5.09 -16.49 -6.99
N ASN A 89 -6.19 -16.76 -6.31
CA ASN A 89 -6.66 -15.98 -5.16
C ASN A 89 -7.35 -16.94 -4.19
N ARG A 90 -6.58 -17.44 -3.22
CA ARG A 90 -7.02 -18.48 -2.30
C ARG A 90 -6.82 -18.02 -0.87
N ILE A 91 -7.85 -18.18 -0.07
CA ILE A 91 -7.83 -17.94 1.38
C ILE A 91 -8.05 -19.27 2.08
N GLU A 92 -7.21 -19.55 3.07
CA GLU A 92 -7.25 -20.75 3.89
C GLU A 92 -7.21 -20.38 5.36
N LYS A 93 -7.96 -21.13 6.18
CA LYS A 93 -7.88 -21.11 7.63
C LYS A 93 -7.38 -22.46 8.09
N VAL A 94 -6.21 -22.50 8.69
CA VAL A 94 -5.58 -23.73 9.18
C VAL A 94 -5.42 -23.69 10.68
N ILE A 95 -5.53 -24.84 11.35
CA ILE A 95 -5.28 -24.96 12.78
C ILE A 95 -3.77 -24.82 12.99
N LEU A 96 -3.36 -23.86 13.82
CA LEU A 96 -1.98 -23.62 14.17
C LEU A 96 -1.59 -24.34 15.47
N SER A 97 -2.46 -24.29 16.48
CA SER A 97 -2.21 -24.97 17.74
C SER A 97 -3.49 -25.48 18.43
N LEU A 98 -3.33 -26.52 19.24
CA LEU A 98 -4.39 -27.09 20.10
C LEU A 98 -3.99 -26.89 21.58
N ASN A 99 -4.99 -26.81 22.46
CA ASN A 99 -4.78 -26.82 23.89
C ASN A 99 -4.63 -28.25 24.41
N SER A 100 -4.34 -28.42 25.74
CA SER A 100 -4.17 -29.73 26.37
C SER A 100 -5.42 -30.64 26.32
N ALA A 101 -6.59 -30.08 26.07
CA ALA A 101 -7.85 -30.81 25.91
C ALA A 101 -8.18 -31.12 24.41
N GLY A 102 -7.23 -30.89 23.49
CA GLY A 102 -7.41 -31.15 22.06
C GLY A 102 -8.30 -30.14 21.33
N ARG A 103 -8.69 -29.02 21.97
CA ARG A 103 -9.48 -27.96 21.33
C ARG A 103 -8.56 -26.95 20.66
N VAL A 104 -9.05 -26.31 19.58
CA VAL A 104 -8.27 -25.30 18.88
C VAL A 104 -7.98 -24.11 19.79
N ARG A 105 -6.72 -23.71 19.85
CA ARG A 105 -6.23 -22.53 20.54
C ARG A 105 -5.93 -21.39 19.58
N GLU A 106 -5.38 -21.73 18.41
CA GLU A 106 -4.96 -20.75 17.43
C GLU A 106 -5.25 -21.25 16.02
N TYR A 107 -5.73 -20.36 15.18
CA TYR A 107 -5.81 -20.53 13.73
C TYR A 107 -4.77 -19.65 13.06
N GLN A 108 -4.31 -20.06 11.89
CA GLN A 108 -3.59 -19.21 10.96
C GLN A 108 -4.42 -19.01 9.72
N LEU A 109 -4.71 -17.75 9.40
CA LEU A 109 -5.30 -17.31 8.16
C LEU A 109 -4.19 -17.11 7.14
N ARG A 110 -4.33 -17.69 5.95
CA ARG A 110 -3.36 -17.58 4.86
C ARG A 110 -4.07 -17.14 3.60
N GLN A 111 -3.54 -16.12 2.95
CA GLN A 111 -4.00 -15.72 1.62
C GLN A 111 -2.84 -15.82 0.64
N ARG A 112 -3.06 -16.55 -0.46
CA ARG A 112 -2.14 -16.64 -1.59
C ARG A 112 -2.79 -15.98 -2.78
N PHE A 113 -2.05 -15.05 -3.38
CA PHE A 113 -2.48 -14.30 -4.54
C PHE A 113 -1.41 -14.37 -5.61
N GLY A 114 -1.73 -15.03 -6.71
CA GLY A 114 -0.85 -15.18 -7.87
C GLY A 114 -1.29 -14.27 -9.00
N PHE A 115 -0.33 -13.66 -9.67
CA PHE A 115 -0.57 -12.85 -10.86
C PHE A 115 0.60 -12.90 -11.82
N LYS A 116 0.33 -12.58 -13.09
CA LYS A 116 1.35 -12.30 -14.12
C LYS A 116 0.92 -11.07 -14.92
N VAL A 117 1.88 -10.47 -15.63
CA VAL A 117 1.59 -9.33 -16.50
C VAL A 117 2.05 -9.66 -17.92
N ARG A 118 1.16 -9.40 -18.87
CA ARG A 118 1.43 -9.59 -20.30
C ARG A 118 0.93 -8.42 -21.14
N SER A 119 1.33 -8.36 -22.39
CA SER A 119 0.71 -7.45 -23.38
C SER A 119 -0.68 -7.97 -23.79
N PRO A 120 -1.56 -7.13 -24.37
CA PRO A 120 -2.81 -7.60 -24.98
C PRO A 120 -2.59 -8.66 -26.07
N LYS A 121 -1.42 -8.66 -26.71
CA LYS A 121 -1.03 -9.65 -27.74
C LYS A 121 -0.53 -10.98 -27.15
N GLY A 122 -0.38 -11.07 -25.82
CA GLY A 122 0.05 -12.28 -25.12
C GLY A 122 1.53 -12.33 -24.74
N GLU A 123 2.33 -11.35 -25.12
CA GLU A 123 3.76 -11.30 -24.77
C GLU A 123 3.95 -11.09 -23.28
N GLU A 124 4.79 -11.88 -22.65
CA GLU A 124 5.07 -11.78 -21.21
C GLU A 124 5.86 -10.49 -20.88
N ILE A 125 5.31 -9.67 -20.01
CA ILE A 125 5.98 -8.47 -19.50
C ILE A 125 6.60 -8.78 -18.13
N ALA A 126 5.89 -9.50 -17.27
CA ALA A 126 6.38 -9.99 -16.00
C ALA A 126 5.88 -11.41 -15.73
N PRO A 127 6.77 -12.31 -15.28
CA PRO A 127 6.41 -13.70 -15.00
C PRO A 127 5.45 -13.82 -13.81
N VAL A 128 4.94 -15.03 -13.61
CA VAL A 128 4.08 -15.35 -12.47
C VAL A 128 4.78 -14.96 -11.16
N SER A 129 4.08 -14.22 -10.35
CA SER A 129 4.53 -13.75 -9.04
C SER A 129 3.45 -14.06 -8.01
N THR A 130 3.84 -14.64 -6.86
CA THR A 130 2.92 -14.98 -5.79
C THR A 130 3.15 -14.08 -4.58
N ILE A 131 2.06 -13.52 -4.04
CA ILE A 131 2.01 -12.78 -2.79
C ILE A 131 1.39 -13.71 -1.75
N GLU A 132 2.02 -13.85 -0.60
CA GLU A 132 1.47 -14.61 0.52
C GLU A 132 1.40 -13.70 1.74
N VAL A 133 0.21 -13.65 2.34
CA VAL A 133 -0.07 -12.91 3.59
C VAL A 133 -0.59 -13.90 4.61
N ARG A 134 -0.11 -13.78 5.86
CA ARG A 134 -0.54 -14.63 6.99
C ARG A 134 -0.93 -13.76 8.16
N ARG A 135 -1.95 -14.22 8.91
CA ARG A 135 -2.37 -13.66 10.19
C ARG A 135 -2.71 -14.79 11.14
N ASP A 136 -2.28 -14.67 12.38
CA ASP A 136 -2.64 -15.63 13.42
C ASP A 136 -3.86 -15.08 14.18
N LEU A 137 -4.81 -15.97 14.48
CA LEU A 137 -6.06 -15.69 15.19
C LEU A 137 -6.13 -16.60 16.40
N THR A 138 -6.04 -16.02 17.59
CA THR A 138 -6.31 -16.75 18.84
C THR A 138 -7.81 -17.06 18.92
N PHE A 139 -8.12 -18.28 19.34
CA PHE A 139 -9.52 -18.73 19.44
C PHE A 139 -9.87 -19.11 20.89
N ASN A 140 -11.06 -18.71 21.32
CA ASN A 140 -11.64 -19.03 22.61
C ASN A 140 -13.12 -19.37 22.43
N ASP A 141 -13.52 -20.54 22.91
CA ASP A 141 -14.91 -21.04 22.81
C ASP A 141 -15.94 -20.13 23.53
N VAL A 142 -15.50 -19.27 24.46
CA VAL A 142 -16.37 -18.36 25.20
C VAL A 142 -16.71 -17.09 24.44
N GLU A 143 -15.85 -16.71 23.46
CA GLU A 143 -15.93 -15.43 22.74
C GLU A 143 -16.17 -15.61 21.24
N VAL A 144 -16.91 -16.64 20.84
CA VAL A 144 -17.03 -17.04 19.43
C VAL A 144 -17.46 -15.90 18.51
N LEU A 145 -18.47 -15.10 18.92
CA LEU A 145 -18.96 -13.99 18.09
C LEU A 145 -17.90 -12.91 17.89
N ALA A 146 -17.21 -12.50 18.96
CA ALA A 146 -16.13 -11.51 18.88
C ALA A 146 -14.99 -12.03 17.99
N LYS A 147 -14.67 -13.32 18.07
CA LYS A 147 -13.65 -13.95 17.23
C LYS A 147 -14.04 -14.07 15.76
N GLN A 148 -15.31 -14.21 15.46
CA GLN A 148 -15.80 -14.15 14.08
C GLN A 148 -15.66 -12.75 13.47
N GLU A 149 -15.98 -11.70 14.24
CA GLU A 149 -15.79 -10.31 13.81
C GLU A 149 -14.31 -9.98 13.59
N GLU A 150 -13.44 -10.42 14.51
CA GLU A 150 -11.99 -10.27 14.39
C GLU A 150 -11.46 -10.97 13.12
N GLU A 151 -11.93 -12.19 12.84
CA GLU A 151 -11.58 -12.94 11.63
C GLU A 151 -11.94 -12.19 10.34
N LEU A 152 -13.15 -11.62 10.28
CA LEU A 152 -13.58 -10.82 9.12
C LEU A 152 -12.72 -9.57 8.93
N LEU A 153 -12.35 -8.89 10.03
CA LEU A 153 -11.44 -7.76 10.00
C LEU A 153 -10.07 -8.17 9.46
N LEU A 154 -9.51 -9.27 9.96
CA LEU A 154 -8.23 -9.80 9.49
C LEU A 154 -8.24 -10.14 8.01
N TYR A 155 -9.32 -10.73 7.49
CA TYR A 155 -9.46 -10.97 6.03
C TYR A 155 -9.44 -9.67 5.23
N THR A 156 -10.13 -8.64 5.71
CA THR A 156 -10.14 -7.32 5.06
C THR A 156 -8.74 -6.70 5.03
N GLU A 157 -8.02 -6.76 6.14
CA GLU A 157 -6.65 -6.28 6.24
C GLU A 157 -5.69 -7.06 5.33
N MET A 158 -5.83 -8.40 5.29
CA MET A 158 -5.02 -9.25 4.42
C MET A 158 -5.24 -8.91 2.94
N GLN A 159 -6.48 -8.68 2.52
CA GLN A 159 -6.79 -8.25 1.16
C GLN A 159 -6.15 -6.90 0.83
N ALA A 160 -6.23 -5.93 1.74
CA ALA A 160 -5.59 -4.63 1.58
C ALA A 160 -4.06 -4.76 1.45
N ASP A 161 -3.43 -5.62 2.27
CA ASP A 161 -2.01 -5.91 2.20
C ASP A 161 -1.61 -6.53 0.85
N VAL A 162 -2.40 -7.48 0.34
CA VAL A 162 -2.19 -8.09 -0.99
C VAL A 162 -2.22 -7.02 -2.08
N VAL A 163 -3.22 -6.14 -2.06
CA VAL A 163 -3.35 -5.05 -3.04
C VAL A 163 -2.14 -4.11 -2.98
N GLN A 164 -1.70 -3.72 -1.79
CA GLN A 164 -0.52 -2.87 -1.64
C GLN A 164 0.77 -3.55 -2.12
N GLN A 165 0.92 -4.85 -1.89
CA GLN A 165 2.06 -5.61 -2.39
C GLN A 165 2.02 -5.76 -3.91
N LEU A 166 0.83 -6.00 -4.48
CA LEU A 166 0.64 -6.03 -5.93
C LEU A 166 1.09 -4.72 -6.57
N LEU A 167 0.60 -3.57 -6.08
CA LEU A 167 0.97 -2.26 -6.61
C LEU A 167 2.49 -2.03 -6.55
N ARG A 168 3.14 -2.38 -5.43
CA ARG A 168 4.60 -2.27 -5.32
C ARG A 168 5.33 -3.12 -6.36
N ARG A 169 4.86 -4.34 -6.63
CA ARG A 169 5.46 -5.22 -7.63
C ARG A 169 5.23 -4.73 -9.05
N LEU A 170 4.03 -4.21 -9.35
CA LEU A 170 3.73 -3.59 -10.64
C LEU A 170 4.62 -2.36 -10.90
N GLN A 171 4.86 -1.52 -9.88
CA GLN A 171 5.77 -0.37 -9.96
C GLN A 171 7.23 -0.76 -10.24
N ALA A 172 7.64 -1.93 -9.75
CA ALA A 172 9.00 -2.43 -9.96
C ALA A 172 9.24 -3.02 -11.36
N ILE A 173 8.20 -3.21 -12.17
CA ILE A 173 8.33 -3.70 -13.54
C ILE A 173 9.03 -2.64 -14.37
N LYS A 174 10.15 -3.01 -14.98
CA LYS A 174 10.87 -2.14 -15.92
C LYS A 174 10.18 -2.22 -17.27
N LYS A 175 9.75 -1.07 -17.81
CA LYS A 175 9.26 -1.00 -19.19
C LYS A 175 10.41 -1.41 -20.11
N ARG A 176 10.28 -2.52 -20.84
CA ARG A 176 11.23 -2.83 -21.91
C ARG A 176 11.06 -1.76 -22.98
N PRO A 177 12.15 -1.09 -23.39
CA PRO A 177 12.07 -0.22 -24.56
C PRO A 177 11.65 -1.11 -25.74
N VAL A 178 10.59 -0.72 -26.43
CA VAL A 178 10.15 -1.28 -27.71
C VAL A 178 11.09 -0.82 -28.81
#